data_9c6ae989d2f86f263e5edf4a9d73bf2a
#
_entry.id   9c6ae989d2f86f263e5edf4a9d73bf2a
#
_cell.length_a   1.000
_cell.length_b   1.000
_cell.length_c   1.000
_cell.angle_alpha   90.00
_cell.angle_beta   90.00
_cell.angle_gamma   90.00
#
_symmetry.space_group_name_H-M   'P 1'
#
loop_
_entity.id
_entity.type
_entity.pdbx_description
1 polymer ?
#
loop_
_entity_poly.entity_id
_entity_poly.type
_entity_poly.pdbx_seq_one_letter_code
_entity_poly.pdbx_strand_id
1 'polypeptide(L)'
;MFNFSKALFFISFFVSSLAFAQGGDLLIQQYSRGPGLGNSYSKWSLYGGAEINRINTNLSTTSPTITLGGLVHVEYRFSQTVGLLSGVNYTPISYTYPLSDSLGKDRLKYISIPLFLRVHPTKKVSLSMGAQYNHFQKGEKIVSWEDTKMSARYEEAIFSNSFGFIVQAGYHFWQQFYGYVNYRWVKKTSPLIQKQTNNTKGVQLGLTYTFWKSFKRQ
;
A
#
# COMPACT_ATOMS: atom_id res chain seq x y z
N MET A 1 -6.22 -1.97 -23.06
CA MET A 1 -5.92 -0.57 -23.46
C MET A 1 -6.25 0.35 -22.29
N PHE A 2 -5.26 1.03 -21.75
CA PHE A 2 -5.45 1.99 -20.66
C PHE A 2 -5.98 3.29 -21.29
N ASN A 3 -7.19 3.70 -20.95
CA ASN A 3 -7.80 4.92 -21.52
C ASN A 3 -7.08 6.15 -20.96
N PHE A 4 -6.18 6.72 -21.74
CA PHE A 4 -5.38 7.90 -21.42
C PHE A 4 -6.21 9.10 -20.93
N SER A 5 -7.44 9.24 -21.47
CA SER A 5 -8.37 10.30 -21.07
C SER A 5 -8.84 10.18 -19.61
N LYS A 6 -9.02 8.95 -19.10
CA LYS A 6 -9.40 8.74 -17.70
C LYS A 6 -8.27 9.05 -16.73
N ALA A 7 -7.02 8.78 -17.12
CA ALA A 7 -5.85 9.14 -16.33
C ALA A 7 -5.68 10.67 -16.26
N LEU A 8 -5.91 11.37 -17.39
CA LEU A 8 -5.84 12.83 -17.43
C LEU A 8 -6.91 13.49 -16.56
N PHE A 9 -8.12 12.93 -16.55
CA PHE A 9 -9.22 13.41 -15.69
C PHE A 9 -8.90 13.27 -14.20
N PHE A 10 -8.32 12.15 -13.79
CA PHE A 10 -7.87 11.96 -12.40
C PHE A 10 -6.74 12.91 -12.02
N ILE A 11 -5.78 13.15 -12.92
CA ILE A 11 -4.68 14.09 -12.68
C ILE A 11 -5.23 15.52 -12.57
N SER A 12 -6.14 15.95 -13.45
CA SER A 12 -6.73 17.28 -13.39
C SER A 12 -7.57 17.50 -12.14
N PHE A 13 -8.31 16.48 -11.68
CA PHE A 13 -9.05 16.53 -10.43
C PHE A 13 -8.14 16.66 -9.21
N PHE A 14 -6.99 15.97 -9.21
CA PHE A 14 -5.98 16.07 -8.14
C PHE A 14 -5.28 17.43 -8.14
N VAL A 15 -4.93 17.97 -9.31
CA VAL A 15 -4.31 19.29 -9.44
C VAL A 15 -5.27 20.40 -9.02
N SER A 16 -6.56 20.31 -9.38
CA SER A 16 -7.56 21.28 -8.93
C SER A 16 -7.80 21.23 -7.43
N SER A 17 -7.82 20.04 -6.80
CA SER A 17 -7.95 19.92 -5.35
C SER A 17 -6.74 20.47 -4.60
N LEU A 18 -5.53 20.38 -5.16
CA LEU A 18 -4.32 21.02 -4.61
C LEU A 18 -4.38 22.56 -4.72
N ALA A 19 -4.94 23.09 -5.82
CA ALA A 19 -5.11 24.54 -5.99
C ALA A 19 -6.14 25.11 -5.00
N PHE A 20 -7.23 24.41 -4.72
CA PHE A 20 -8.20 24.81 -3.69
C PHE A 20 -7.62 24.73 -2.28
N ALA A 21 -6.73 23.77 -2.00
CA ALA A 21 -6.06 23.68 -0.71
C ALA A 21 -5.10 24.86 -0.45
N GLN A 22 -4.47 25.39 -1.50
CA GLN A 22 -3.59 26.56 -1.38
C GLN A 22 -4.39 27.88 -1.19
N GLY A 23 -5.53 28.02 -1.84
CA GLY A 23 -6.40 29.20 -1.69
C GLY A 23 -7.02 29.32 -0.29
N GLY A 24 -7.39 28.18 0.31
CA GLY A 24 -7.91 28.12 1.68
C GLY A 24 -6.86 28.50 2.73
N ASP A 25 -5.61 28.06 2.57
CA ASP A 25 -4.53 28.38 3.51
C ASP A 25 -4.14 29.86 3.46
N LEU A 26 -4.15 30.49 2.29
CA LEU A 26 -3.89 31.92 2.16
C LEU A 26 -5.00 32.80 2.80
N LEU A 27 -6.26 32.42 2.65
CA LEU A 27 -7.38 33.10 3.32
C LEU A 27 -7.32 32.87 4.83
N ILE A 28 -7.03 31.66 5.30
CA ILE A 28 -6.87 31.36 6.73
C ILE A 28 -5.67 32.10 7.32
N GLN A 29 -4.55 32.24 6.59
CA GLN A 29 -3.40 33.00 7.04
C GLN A 29 -3.70 34.49 7.10
N GLN A 30 -4.53 35.04 6.22
CA GLN A 30 -4.96 36.46 6.29
C GLN A 30 -5.91 36.71 7.46
N TYR A 31 -6.78 35.79 7.82
CA TYR A 31 -7.73 35.91 8.93
C TYR A 31 -7.18 35.46 10.29
N SER A 32 -6.15 34.63 10.33
CA SER A 32 -5.59 34.05 11.56
C SER A 32 -4.35 34.77 12.09
N ARG A 33 -4.24 36.09 11.92
CA ARG A 33 -3.28 36.92 12.69
C ARG A 33 -3.66 37.08 14.15
N GLY A 34 -4.47 36.17 14.69
CA GLY A 34 -4.73 36.05 16.11
C GLY A 34 -3.61 35.29 16.83
N PRO A 35 -3.28 35.64 18.07
CA PRO A 35 -2.23 34.97 18.82
C PRO A 35 -2.65 33.51 19.11
N GLY A 36 -1.93 32.53 18.56
CA GLY A 36 -1.91 31.20 19.12
C GLY A 36 -2.45 30.04 18.31
N LEU A 37 -2.79 30.15 17.04
CA LEU A 37 -2.96 28.94 16.19
C LEU A 37 -1.57 28.54 15.67
N GLY A 38 -0.76 27.97 16.53
CA GLY A 38 0.53 27.45 16.18
C GLY A 38 0.41 26.42 15.06
N ASN A 39 1.06 26.69 13.93
CA ASN A 39 1.24 25.77 12.80
C ASN A 39 2.09 24.55 13.21
N SER A 40 1.74 23.89 14.31
CA SER A 40 2.48 22.75 14.82
C SER A 40 2.03 21.47 14.14
N TYR A 41 2.79 21.03 13.16
CA TYR A 41 2.69 19.68 12.64
C TYR A 41 3.98 18.91 12.93
N SER A 42 3.85 17.63 13.10
CA SER A 42 5.02 16.75 13.27
C SER A 42 5.74 16.59 11.94
N LYS A 43 6.99 17.01 11.88
CA LYS A 43 7.82 16.92 10.67
C LYS A 43 8.17 15.47 10.35
N TRP A 44 8.45 14.66 11.37
CA TRP A 44 8.74 13.25 11.26
C TRP A 44 7.75 12.44 12.08
N SER A 45 7.31 11.33 11.57
CA SER A 45 6.47 10.38 12.29
C SER A 45 6.89 8.95 11.96
N LEU A 46 6.94 8.08 12.99
CA LEU A 46 7.24 6.66 12.87
C LEU A 46 6.00 5.85 13.19
N TYR A 47 5.64 4.95 12.30
CA TYR A 47 4.48 4.07 12.42
C TYR A 47 4.91 2.62 12.39
N GLY A 48 4.20 1.79 13.12
CA GLY A 48 4.29 0.34 12.99
C GLY A 48 2.92 -0.28 13.11
N GLY A 49 2.71 -1.41 12.46
CA GLY A 49 1.40 -2.01 12.45
C GLY A 49 1.29 -3.34 11.72
N ALA A 50 0.05 -3.76 11.55
CA ALA A 50 -0.31 -4.96 10.84
C ALA A 50 -1.26 -4.64 9.69
N GLU A 51 -1.23 -5.48 8.67
CA GLU A 51 -2.12 -5.40 7.52
C GLU A 51 -2.72 -6.75 7.15
N ILE A 52 -3.95 -6.74 6.74
CA ILE A 52 -4.65 -7.89 6.16
C ILE A 52 -4.63 -7.71 4.65
N ASN A 53 -4.12 -8.72 3.95
CA ASN A 53 -3.93 -8.70 2.51
C ASN A 53 -4.93 -9.65 1.83
N ARG A 54 -5.65 -9.16 0.84
CA ARG A 54 -6.45 -9.94 -0.10
C ARG A 54 -6.01 -9.62 -1.51
N ILE A 55 -4.99 -10.34 -1.97
CA ILE A 55 -4.28 -10.07 -3.23
C ILE A 55 -4.46 -11.26 -4.14
N ASN A 56 -4.92 -11.01 -5.35
CA ASN A 56 -5.14 -12.03 -6.37
C ASN A 56 -4.19 -11.85 -7.56
N THR A 57 -4.12 -12.87 -8.39
CA THR A 57 -3.46 -12.80 -9.70
C THR A 57 -4.43 -12.31 -10.75
N ASN A 58 -3.97 -12.10 -11.97
CA ASN A 58 -4.84 -11.74 -13.10
C ASN A 58 -5.50 -12.96 -13.79
N LEU A 59 -5.27 -14.18 -13.32
CA LEU A 59 -5.96 -15.37 -13.82
C LEU A 59 -7.33 -15.48 -13.19
N SER A 60 -8.34 -15.74 -14.04
CA SER A 60 -9.75 -15.89 -13.62
C SER A 60 -9.98 -17.12 -12.73
N THR A 61 -9.12 -18.12 -12.84
CA THR A 61 -9.21 -19.38 -12.07
C THR A 61 -8.65 -19.29 -10.66
N THR A 62 -7.99 -18.17 -10.30
CA THR A 62 -7.39 -18.02 -8.97
C THR A 62 -8.32 -17.31 -8.00
N SER A 63 -8.36 -17.79 -6.77
CA SER A 63 -9.10 -17.20 -5.65
C SER A 63 -8.15 -16.70 -4.58
N PRO A 64 -8.23 -15.40 -4.17
CA PRO A 64 -7.33 -14.85 -3.17
C PRO A 64 -7.63 -15.41 -1.79
N THR A 65 -6.59 -15.76 -1.05
CA THR A 65 -6.68 -16.13 0.37
C THR A 65 -6.23 -14.94 1.21
N ILE A 66 -6.91 -14.70 2.32
CA ILE A 66 -6.53 -13.65 3.28
C ILE A 66 -5.20 -14.03 3.95
N THR A 67 -4.29 -13.07 4.02
CA THR A 67 -2.99 -13.21 4.69
C THR A 67 -2.72 -12.03 5.61
N LEU A 68 -1.95 -12.25 6.66
CA LEU A 68 -1.56 -11.22 7.62
C LEU A 68 -0.12 -10.78 7.36
N GLY A 69 0.08 -9.49 7.19
CA GLY A 69 1.36 -8.83 7.04
C GLY A 69 1.68 -7.89 8.20
N GLY A 70 2.87 -7.31 8.16
CA GLY A 70 3.32 -6.32 9.12
C GLY A 70 4.09 -5.20 8.44
N LEU A 71 4.18 -4.04 9.08
CA LEU A 71 4.85 -2.88 8.49
C LEU A 71 5.50 -1.97 9.52
N VAL A 72 6.52 -1.26 9.05
CA VAL A 72 7.13 -0.11 9.73
C VAL A 72 7.30 0.99 8.70
N HIS A 73 6.72 2.16 8.96
CA HIS A 73 6.75 3.31 8.06
C HIS A 73 7.31 4.55 8.74
N VAL A 74 7.98 5.37 7.97
CA VAL A 74 8.43 6.72 8.32
C VAL A 74 7.76 7.70 7.39
N GLU A 75 7.17 8.75 7.93
CA GLU A 75 6.62 9.87 7.19
C GLU A 75 7.43 11.12 7.46
N TYR A 76 7.81 11.82 6.40
CA TYR A 76 8.36 13.17 6.45
C TYR A 76 7.37 14.15 5.84
N ARG A 77 6.93 15.15 6.61
CA ARG A 77 6.02 16.19 6.14
C ARG A 77 6.78 17.43 5.73
N PHE A 78 6.56 17.86 4.50
CA PHE A 78 7.06 19.14 3.98
C PHE A 78 6.22 20.30 4.47
N SER A 79 4.90 20.06 4.60
CA SER A 79 3.91 21.03 5.08
C SER A 79 2.89 20.33 5.99
N GLN A 80 1.90 21.07 6.47
CA GLN A 80 0.77 20.49 7.21
C GLN A 80 -0.03 19.49 6.38
N THR A 81 -0.09 19.70 5.07
CA THR A 81 -0.95 18.97 4.14
C THR A 81 -0.22 17.94 3.30
N VAL A 82 1.10 18.08 3.11
CA VAL A 82 1.86 17.21 2.19
C VAL A 82 3.06 16.57 2.88
N GLY A 83 3.22 15.29 2.67
CA GLY A 83 4.34 14.51 3.17
C GLY A 83 4.75 13.40 2.22
N LEU A 84 5.91 12.83 2.49
CA LEU A 84 6.44 11.63 1.87
C LEU A 84 6.46 10.51 2.91
N LEU A 85 5.93 9.34 2.55
CA LEU A 85 5.94 8.17 3.40
C LEU A 85 6.70 7.05 2.71
N SER A 86 7.58 6.41 3.46
CA SER A 86 8.30 5.21 3.04
C SER A 86 8.45 4.25 4.21
N GLY A 87 8.99 3.07 3.95
CA GLY A 87 9.22 2.08 5.00
C GLY A 87 9.41 0.67 4.46
N VAL A 88 9.10 -0.30 5.31
CA VAL A 88 9.22 -1.73 4.98
C VAL A 88 7.94 -2.44 5.38
N ASN A 89 7.40 -3.23 4.44
CA ASN A 89 6.23 -4.09 4.67
C ASN A 89 6.64 -5.54 4.44
N TYR A 90 6.24 -6.41 5.34
CA TYR A 90 6.17 -7.85 5.09
C TYR A 90 4.81 -8.16 4.48
N THR A 91 4.78 -8.53 3.21
CA THR A 91 3.56 -8.71 2.42
C THR A 91 3.46 -10.16 1.94
N PRO A 92 2.84 -11.06 2.70
CA PRO A 92 2.52 -12.38 2.22
C PRO A 92 1.33 -12.34 1.26
N ILE A 93 1.41 -13.12 0.19
CA ILE A 93 0.36 -13.28 -0.82
C ILE A 93 0.01 -14.76 -0.88
N SER A 94 -1.27 -15.10 -0.87
CA SER A 94 -1.72 -16.47 -1.04
C SER A 94 -2.97 -16.52 -1.89
N TYR A 95 -3.00 -17.47 -2.80
CA TYR A 95 -4.16 -17.74 -3.65
C TYR A 95 -4.27 -19.24 -3.93
N THR A 96 -5.49 -19.68 -4.19
CA THR A 96 -5.82 -21.07 -4.57
C THR A 96 -6.24 -21.12 -6.03
N TYR A 97 -6.01 -22.24 -6.67
CA TYR A 97 -6.44 -22.52 -8.04
C TYR A 97 -6.76 -24.02 -8.22
N PRO A 98 -7.74 -24.36 -9.10
CA PRO A 98 -8.06 -25.75 -9.38
C PRO A 98 -6.95 -26.39 -10.22
N LEU A 99 -6.60 -27.62 -9.87
CA LEU A 99 -5.87 -28.59 -10.68
C LEU A 99 -6.85 -29.69 -11.10
N SER A 100 -6.48 -30.58 -12.03
CA SER A 100 -7.40 -31.59 -12.60
C SER A 100 -8.17 -32.36 -11.52
N ASP A 101 -7.51 -32.85 -10.48
CA ASP A 101 -8.10 -33.67 -9.40
C ASP A 101 -7.71 -33.19 -7.99
N SER A 102 -7.23 -31.93 -7.89
CA SER A 102 -6.71 -31.40 -6.61
C SER A 102 -6.82 -29.89 -6.56
N LEU A 103 -6.58 -29.31 -5.38
CA LEU A 103 -6.47 -27.88 -5.18
C LEU A 103 -5.01 -27.48 -4.98
N GLY A 104 -4.55 -26.59 -5.85
CA GLY A 104 -3.27 -25.91 -5.69
C GLY A 104 -3.42 -24.65 -4.86
N LYS A 105 -2.46 -24.41 -3.98
CA LYS A 105 -2.35 -23.16 -3.20
C LYS A 105 -0.94 -22.65 -3.26
N ASP A 106 -0.78 -21.43 -3.69
CA ASP A 106 0.50 -20.75 -3.64
C ASP A 106 0.59 -19.83 -2.43
N ARG A 107 1.76 -19.80 -1.82
CA ARG A 107 2.13 -18.86 -0.75
C ARG A 107 3.42 -18.18 -1.13
N LEU A 108 3.34 -16.88 -1.37
CA LEU A 108 4.48 -16.05 -1.75
C LEU A 108 4.76 -15.06 -0.62
N LYS A 109 6.02 -14.82 -0.32
CA LYS A 109 6.45 -13.88 0.71
C LYS A 109 7.30 -12.79 0.07
N TYR A 110 6.92 -11.55 0.29
CA TYR A 110 7.63 -10.37 -0.19
C TYR A 110 8.00 -9.44 0.96
N ILE A 111 9.15 -8.82 0.84
CA ILE A 111 9.47 -7.59 1.55
C ILE A 111 9.25 -6.45 0.57
N SER A 112 8.40 -5.52 0.94
CA SER A 112 7.98 -4.44 0.06
C SER A 112 8.42 -3.10 0.64
N ILE A 113 8.95 -2.23 -0.23
CA ILE A 113 9.39 -0.88 0.13
C ILE A 113 8.48 0.10 -0.62
N PRO A 114 7.49 0.70 0.05
CA PRO A 114 6.63 1.72 -0.54
C PRO A 114 7.32 3.08 -0.55
N LEU A 115 6.96 3.89 -1.53
CA LEU A 115 7.27 5.31 -1.59
C LEU A 115 6.00 6.06 -1.99
N PHE A 116 5.37 6.74 -1.03
CA PHE A 116 4.12 7.44 -1.21
C PHE A 116 4.27 8.95 -1.11
N LEU A 117 3.65 9.66 -2.02
CA LEU A 117 3.23 11.03 -1.76
C LEU A 117 1.93 10.96 -0.95
N ARG A 118 1.93 11.57 0.23
CA ARG A 118 0.78 11.60 1.14
C ARG A 118 0.24 13.01 1.27
N VAL A 119 -1.08 13.15 1.10
CA VAL A 119 -1.80 14.41 1.29
C VAL A 119 -2.72 14.25 2.49
N HIS A 120 -2.77 15.25 3.36
CA HIS A 120 -3.65 15.34 4.52
C HIS A 120 -4.69 16.45 4.29
N PRO A 121 -5.84 16.15 3.65
CA PRO A 121 -6.89 17.14 3.44
C PRO A 121 -7.46 17.67 4.77
N THR A 122 -7.42 16.84 5.79
CA THR A 122 -7.80 17.19 7.16
C THR A 122 -6.84 16.57 8.16
N LYS A 123 -6.93 16.96 9.44
CA LYS A 123 -6.13 16.35 10.52
C LYS A 123 -6.39 14.84 10.70
N LYS A 124 -7.54 14.34 10.24
CA LYS A 124 -7.95 12.95 10.42
C LYS A 124 -7.81 12.10 9.15
N VAL A 125 -7.95 12.70 7.96
CA VAL A 125 -7.96 11.98 6.68
C VAL A 125 -6.63 12.14 5.99
N SER A 126 -6.14 11.06 5.39
CA SER A 126 -5.00 11.10 4.49
C SER A 126 -5.27 10.31 3.22
N LEU A 127 -4.76 10.80 2.12
CA LEU A 127 -4.75 10.13 0.83
C LEU A 127 -3.30 9.98 0.40
N SER A 128 -2.94 8.83 -0.13
CA SER A 128 -1.57 8.57 -0.58
C SER A 128 -1.57 7.85 -1.92
N MET A 129 -0.57 8.13 -2.72
CA MET A 129 -0.31 7.39 -3.94
C MET A 129 1.18 7.26 -4.16
N GLY A 130 1.61 6.19 -4.81
CA GLY A 130 3.01 6.01 -5.08
C GLY A 130 3.38 4.68 -5.68
N ALA A 131 4.68 4.44 -5.73
CA ALA A 131 5.27 3.21 -6.19
C ALA A 131 5.65 2.30 -5.01
N GLN A 132 5.74 1.02 -5.29
CA GLN A 132 6.19 0.03 -4.33
C GLN A 132 7.17 -0.92 -5.03
N TYR A 133 8.35 -1.08 -4.46
CA TYR A 133 9.28 -2.14 -4.81
C TYR A 133 9.00 -3.37 -3.96
N ASN A 134 8.88 -4.54 -4.57
CA ASN A 134 8.64 -5.81 -3.90
C ASN A 134 9.82 -6.73 -4.13
N HIS A 135 10.51 -7.06 -3.07
CA HIS A 135 11.60 -8.03 -3.08
C HIS A 135 11.06 -9.40 -2.72
N PHE A 136 11.20 -10.36 -3.63
CA PHE A 136 10.77 -11.74 -3.45
C PHE A 136 11.68 -12.45 -2.45
N GLN A 137 11.10 -13.08 -1.43
CA GLN A 137 11.84 -13.84 -0.42
C GLN A 137 11.74 -15.34 -0.65
N LYS A 138 10.51 -15.82 -0.74
CA LYS A 138 10.26 -17.24 -0.97
C LYS A 138 8.85 -17.51 -1.45
N GLY A 139 8.67 -18.63 -2.13
CA GLY A 139 7.39 -19.16 -2.56
C GLY A 139 7.26 -20.63 -2.25
N GLU A 140 6.06 -21.05 -1.89
CA GLU A 140 5.73 -22.43 -1.61
C GLU A 140 4.45 -22.77 -2.38
N LYS A 141 4.48 -23.90 -3.09
CA LYS A 141 3.31 -24.51 -3.72
C LYS A 141 2.82 -25.63 -2.81
N ILE A 142 1.57 -25.57 -2.45
CA ILE A 142 0.90 -26.61 -1.65
C ILE A 142 -0.15 -27.24 -2.55
N VAL A 143 -0.07 -28.54 -2.74
CA VAL A 143 -1.09 -29.33 -3.46
C VAL A 143 -1.80 -30.19 -2.43
N SER A 144 -3.12 -30.05 -2.38
CA SER A 144 -3.97 -30.85 -1.51
C SER A 144 -4.78 -31.83 -2.36
N TRP A 145 -4.57 -33.12 -2.11
CA TRP A 145 -5.29 -34.22 -2.74
C TRP A 145 -5.90 -35.07 -1.64
N GLU A 146 -7.22 -35.13 -1.56
CA GLU A 146 -7.96 -35.78 -0.47
C GLU A 146 -7.36 -35.41 0.90
N ASP A 147 -6.78 -36.36 1.62
CA ASP A 147 -6.18 -36.14 2.94
C ASP A 147 -4.67 -35.85 2.90
N THR A 148 -4.05 -35.87 1.71
CA THR A 148 -2.60 -35.68 1.58
C THR A 148 -2.27 -34.27 1.15
N LYS A 149 -1.36 -33.62 1.91
CA LYS A 149 -0.81 -32.31 1.55
C LYS A 149 0.66 -32.45 1.18
N MET A 150 0.98 -32.13 -0.05
CA MET A 150 2.36 -32.01 -0.51
C MET A 150 2.75 -30.54 -0.63
N SER A 151 3.90 -30.18 -0.10
CA SER A 151 4.45 -28.83 -0.27
C SER A 151 5.78 -28.91 -1.02
N ALA A 152 5.93 -28.08 -2.02
CA ALA A 152 7.17 -27.91 -2.76
C ALA A 152 7.56 -26.44 -2.74
N ARG A 153 8.84 -26.14 -2.60
CA ARG A 153 9.37 -24.80 -2.70
C ARG A 153 9.54 -24.45 -4.17
N TYR A 154 9.17 -23.22 -4.54
CA TYR A 154 9.46 -22.70 -5.86
C TYR A 154 10.96 -22.42 -6.01
N GLU A 155 11.50 -22.73 -7.19
CA GLU A 155 12.85 -22.30 -7.57
C GLU A 155 12.94 -20.79 -7.65
N GLU A 156 14.10 -20.22 -7.36
CA GLU A 156 14.31 -18.78 -7.27
C GLU A 156 13.99 -18.01 -8.58
N ALA A 157 14.06 -18.71 -9.72
CA ALA A 157 13.84 -18.11 -11.04
C ALA A 157 12.35 -17.90 -11.40
N ILE A 158 11.39 -18.51 -10.68
CA ILE A 158 9.97 -18.48 -11.06
C ILE A 158 9.30 -17.16 -10.68
N PHE A 159 9.63 -16.62 -9.52
CA PHE A 159 9.15 -15.33 -9.04
C PHE A 159 10.32 -14.39 -8.84
N SER A 160 10.18 -13.16 -9.27
CA SER A 160 11.23 -12.16 -9.19
C SER A 160 10.76 -10.91 -8.46
N ASN A 161 11.70 -10.01 -8.22
CA ASN A 161 11.43 -8.68 -7.73
C ASN A 161 10.55 -7.90 -8.69
N SER A 162 9.73 -7.02 -8.17
CA SER A 162 8.73 -6.32 -8.97
C SER A 162 8.48 -4.91 -8.48
N PHE A 163 7.98 -4.09 -9.41
CA PHE A 163 7.46 -2.77 -9.10
C PHE A 163 5.95 -2.76 -9.25
N GLY A 164 5.29 -2.03 -8.37
CA GLY A 164 3.86 -1.84 -8.40
C GLY A 164 3.48 -0.40 -8.13
N PHE A 165 2.23 -0.09 -8.46
CA PHE A 165 1.57 1.15 -8.10
C PHE A 165 0.57 0.87 -6.98
N ILE A 166 0.43 1.83 -6.06
CA ILE A 166 -0.43 1.69 -4.91
C ILE A 166 -1.11 3.02 -4.60
N VAL A 167 -2.39 2.96 -4.25
CA VAL A 167 -3.16 4.08 -3.72
C VAL A 167 -3.67 3.71 -2.34
N GLN A 168 -3.73 4.69 -1.45
CA GLN A 168 -4.12 4.50 -0.07
C GLN A 168 -5.06 5.61 0.36
N ALA A 169 -6.11 5.25 1.08
CA ALA A 169 -6.93 6.16 1.86
C ALA A 169 -6.88 5.74 3.32
N GLY A 170 -6.76 6.69 4.24
CA GLY A 170 -6.65 6.38 5.65
C GLY A 170 -7.26 7.43 6.56
N TYR A 171 -7.53 6.98 7.77
CA TYR A 171 -8.22 7.75 8.78
C TYR A 171 -7.58 7.58 10.17
N HIS A 172 -7.30 8.69 10.84
CA HIS A 172 -6.89 8.74 12.23
C HIS A 172 -8.14 8.73 13.12
N PHE A 173 -8.44 7.60 13.73
CA PHE A 173 -9.60 7.48 14.62
C PHE A 173 -9.25 7.75 16.09
N TRP A 174 -7.98 7.66 16.45
CA TRP A 174 -7.45 8.05 17.75
C TRP A 174 -6.10 8.75 17.57
N GLN A 175 -5.57 9.40 18.63
CA GLN A 175 -4.35 10.22 18.57
C GLN A 175 -3.12 9.49 18.00
N GLN A 176 -3.05 8.18 18.22
CA GLN A 176 -1.92 7.35 17.80
C GLN A 176 -2.31 6.25 16.82
N PHE A 177 -3.61 5.96 16.65
CA PHE A 177 -4.09 4.89 15.79
C PHE A 177 -4.59 5.43 14.45
N TYR A 178 -4.12 4.79 13.40
CA TYR A 178 -4.43 5.11 12.02
C TYR A 178 -4.82 3.84 11.27
N GLY A 179 -6.03 3.80 10.74
CA GLY A 179 -6.51 2.75 9.85
C GLY A 179 -6.44 3.19 8.40
N TYR A 180 -6.18 2.27 7.50
CA TYR A 180 -6.11 2.56 6.07
C TYR A 180 -6.60 1.41 5.22
N VAL A 181 -6.99 1.74 3.99
CA VAL A 181 -7.25 0.81 2.90
C VAL A 181 -6.31 1.16 1.75
N ASN A 182 -5.66 0.14 1.21
CA ASN A 182 -4.81 0.24 0.02
C ASN A 182 -5.44 -0.54 -1.13
N TYR A 183 -5.25 -0.05 -2.34
CA TYR A 183 -5.37 -0.85 -3.55
C TYR A 183 -4.04 -0.85 -4.30
N ARG A 184 -3.54 -2.05 -4.63
CA ARG A 184 -2.25 -2.22 -5.29
C ARG A 184 -2.39 -2.90 -6.65
N TRP A 185 -1.50 -2.50 -7.57
CA TRP A 185 -1.29 -3.14 -8.86
C TRP A 185 0.18 -3.42 -9.05
N VAL A 186 0.52 -4.68 -9.23
CA VAL A 186 1.89 -5.10 -9.51
C VAL A 186 1.89 -5.79 -10.85
N LYS A 187 2.64 -5.26 -11.80
CA LYS A 187 2.75 -5.83 -13.13
C LYS A 187 3.99 -6.69 -13.21
N LYS A 188 3.84 -7.85 -13.86
CA LYS A 188 4.87 -8.76 -14.36
C LYS A 188 6.14 -8.83 -13.50
N THR A 189 6.22 -9.83 -12.69
CA THR A 189 7.27 -10.00 -11.71
C THR A 189 8.29 -11.06 -12.08
N SER A 190 8.03 -11.90 -13.09
CA SER A 190 8.97 -12.89 -13.58
C SER A 190 8.70 -13.24 -15.06
N PRO A 191 9.63 -13.91 -15.74
CA PRO A 191 9.43 -14.39 -17.10
C PRO A 191 8.23 -15.34 -17.15
N LEU A 192 7.53 -15.32 -18.27
CA LEU A 192 6.40 -16.20 -18.60
C LEU A 192 6.88 -17.64 -18.74
N ILE A 193 7.16 -18.30 -17.65
CA ILE A 193 7.41 -19.73 -17.64
C ILE A 193 6.09 -20.42 -17.32
N GLN A 194 5.56 -21.17 -18.27
CA GLN A 194 4.47 -22.13 -18.10
C GLN A 194 3.17 -21.59 -17.49
N LYS A 195 2.48 -20.68 -18.19
CA LYS A 195 1.12 -20.22 -17.81
C LYS A 195 0.95 -19.57 -16.44
N GLN A 196 2.03 -19.37 -15.69
CA GLN A 196 1.96 -18.66 -14.42
C GLN A 196 1.93 -17.16 -14.66
N THR A 197 1.00 -16.49 -14.03
CA THR A 197 0.92 -15.05 -14.09
C THR A 197 1.55 -14.47 -12.83
N ASN A 198 2.33 -13.43 -13.03
CA ASN A 198 2.98 -12.71 -11.94
C ASN A 198 2.37 -11.33 -11.70
N ASN A 199 1.32 -11.01 -12.47
CA ASN A 199 0.57 -9.79 -12.21
C ASN A 199 -0.33 -10.02 -11.01
N THR A 200 -0.23 -9.14 -10.02
CA THR A 200 -1.07 -9.21 -8.83
C THR A 200 -1.79 -7.90 -8.61
N LYS A 201 -3.03 -7.99 -8.14
CA LYS A 201 -3.84 -6.84 -7.75
C LYS A 201 -4.65 -7.21 -6.51
N GLY A 202 -4.95 -6.23 -5.68
CA GLY A 202 -5.76 -6.52 -4.50
C GLY A 202 -5.88 -5.38 -3.53
N VAL A 203 -6.65 -5.66 -2.50
CA VAL A 203 -6.94 -4.75 -1.39
C VAL A 203 -6.14 -5.18 -0.16
N GLN A 204 -5.64 -4.19 0.56
CA GLN A 204 -5.00 -4.37 1.86
C GLN A 204 -5.67 -3.44 2.87
N LEU A 205 -5.97 -3.97 4.04
CA LEU A 205 -6.50 -3.21 5.17
C LEU A 205 -5.45 -3.21 6.25
N GLY A 206 -5.06 -2.05 6.72
CA GLY A 206 -4.03 -1.93 7.74
C GLY A 206 -4.45 -1.09 8.93
N LEU A 207 -3.85 -1.44 10.06
CA LEU A 207 -3.93 -0.72 11.30
C LEU A 207 -2.53 -0.41 11.78
N THR A 208 -2.24 0.86 12.03
CA THR A 208 -0.94 1.30 12.51
C THR A 208 -1.06 2.10 13.79
N TYR A 209 0.00 2.00 14.59
CA TYR A 209 0.23 2.80 15.77
C TYR A 209 1.40 3.76 15.51
N THR A 210 1.27 5.00 15.93
CA THR A 210 2.33 6.00 15.83
C THR A 210 3.19 5.93 17.08
N PHE A 211 4.40 5.41 16.95
CA PHE A 211 5.34 5.26 18.08
C PHE A 211 6.01 6.58 18.44
N TRP A 212 6.28 7.40 17.44
CA TRP A 212 7.04 8.61 17.62
C TRP A 212 6.63 9.71 16.64
N LYS A 213 6.64 10.96 17.15
CA LYS A 213 6.42 12.18 16.37
C LYS A 213 7.42 13.23 16.79
N SER A 214 8.13 13.84 15.84
CA SER A 214 8.96 15.01 16.15
C SER A 214 8.05 16.24 16.25
N PHE A 215 8.10 16.94 17.37
CA PHE A 215 7.45 18.24 17.47
C PHE A 215 8.49 19.33 17.18
N LYS A 216 8.15 20.27 16.31
CA LYS A 216 8.93 21.48 16.17
C LYS A 216 8.69 22.31 17.43
N ARG A 217 9.68 22.40 18.33
CA ARG A 217 9.68 23.48 19.33
C ARG A 217 9.82 24.80 18.56
N GLN A 218 8.84 25.67 18.69
CA GLN A 218 8.96 27.07 18.29
C GLN A 218 9.88 27.78 19.26
#